data_50e4c81f255a8eabfc5a841eba53e029
#
_entry.id   50e4c81f255a8eabfc5a841eba53e029
#
_cell.length_a   1.000
_cell.length_b   1.000
_cell.length_c   1.000
_cell.angle_alpha   90.00
_cell.angle_beta   90.00
_cell.angle_gamma   90.00
#
_symmetry.space_group_name_H-M   'P 1'
#
loop_
_entity.id
_entity.type
_entity.pdbx_description
1 polymer ?
#
loop_
_entity_poly.entity_id
_entity_poly.type
_entity_poly.pdbx_seq_one_letter_code
_entity_poly.pdbx_strand_id
1 'polypeptide(L)'
;MVWSFADNSDPRSWASRSRARRIRLFERLIAHLPDPVRVLDVGGGPRFWREYLRGGGRPLQITLLNLDPGQRAEGFDLVVADARDLHMFDDAAFDACFSNSLIEHVGTFYDQQRAAREMARVAPVYMVQTPHR
;
A
#
# COMPACT_ATOMS: atom_id res chain seq x y z
N MET A 1 -1.81 -4.38 -33.71
CA MET A 1 -2.85 -4.23 -32.67
C MET A 1 -2.11 -4.13 -31.34
N VAL A 2 -1.98 -2.93 -30.81
CA VAL A 2 -1.35 -2.71 -29.51
C VAL A 2 -2.43 -2.93 -28.45
N TRP A 3 -2.30 -3.99 -27.66
CA TRP A 3 -3.17 -4.22 -26.53
C TRP A 3 -2.78 -3.24 -25.43
N SER A 4 -3.48 -2.12 -25.34
CA SER A 4 -3.39 -1.23 -24.18
C SER A 4 -4.13 -1.89 -23.01
N PHE A 5 -3.44 -2.67 -22.22
CA PHE A 5 -4.00 -3.32 -21.04
C PHE A 5 -4.23 -2.40 -19.85
N ALA A 6 -3.98 -1.11 -19.99
CA ALA A 6 -4.11 -0.19 -18.88
C ALA A 6 -4.59 1.19 -19.32
N ASP A 7 -5.78 1.29 -19.85
CA ASP A 7 -6.47 2.56 -19.72
C ASP A 7 -7.02 2.68 -18.30
N ASN A 8 -6.17 3.20 -17.41
CA ASN A 8 -6.50 3.45 -16.02
C ASN A 8 -7.52 4.60 -15.83
N SER A 9 -7.95 5.23 -16.91
CA SER A 9 -8.89 6.36 -16.88
C SER A 9 -10.34 5.94 -17.08
N ASP A 10 -10.61 4.76 -17.66
CA ASP A 10 -11.97 4.27 -17.83
C ASP A 10 -12.48 3.59 -16.54
N PRO A 11 -13.55 4.14 -15.88
CA PRO A 11 -14.13 3.54 -14.68
C PRO A 11 -14.66 2.11 -14.89
N ARG A 12 -14.91 1.72 -16.13
CA ARG A 12 -15.42 0.39 -16.51
C ARG A 12 -14.30 -0.61 -16.79
N SER A 13 -13.05 -0.15 -16.84
CA SER A 13 -11.92 -1.04 -17.09
C SER A 13 -11.78 -2.08 -15.97
N TRP A 14 -11.25 -3.25 -16.31
CA TRP A 14 -10.96 -4.30 -15.32
C TRP A 14 -10.02 -3.79 -14.21
N ALA A 15 -9.03 -2.99 -14.59
CA ALA A 15 -8.08 -2.38 -13.65
C ALA A 15 -8.78 -1.45 -12.64
N SER A 16 -9.72 -0.62 -13.09
CA SER A 16 -10.49 0.27 -12.21
C SER A 16 -11.41 -0.50 -11.27
N ARG A 17 -12.06 -1.55 -11.74
CA ARG A 17 -12.91 -2.41 -10.89
C ARG A 17 -12.10 -3.17 -9.85
N SER A 18 -10.94 -3.68 -10.24
CA SER A 18 -10.01 -4.36 -9.33
C SER A 18 -9.49 -3.42 -8.25
N ARG A 19 -9.14 -2.18 -8.61
CA ARG A 19 -8.72 -1.14 -7.67
C ARG A 19 -9.83 -0.77 -6.70
N ALA A 20 -11.04 -0.57 -7.18
CA ALA A 20 -12.19 -0.28 -6.33
C ALA A 20 -12.49 -1.41 -5.34
N ARG A 21 -12.32 -2.67 -5.75
CA ARG A 21 -12.46 -3.83 -4.86
C ARG A 21 -11.41 -3.83 -3.76
N ARG A 22 -10.15 -3.53 -4.08
CA ARG A 22 -9.06 -3.43 -3.09
C ARG A 22 -9.35 -2.33 -2.07
N ILE A 23 -9.78 -1.17 -2.53
CA ILE A 23 -10.14 -0.05 -1.67
C ILE A 23 -11.24 -0.48 -0.69
N ARG A 24 -12.30 -1.13 -1.15
CA ARG A 24 -13.39 -1.60 -0.28
C ARG A 24 -12.93 -2.61 0.75
N LEU A 25 -12.04 -3.53 0.38
CA LEU A 25 -11.46 -4.49 1.33
C LEU A 25 -10.62 -3.78 2.38
N PHE A 26 -9.79 -2.85 1.97
CA PHE A 26 -8.96 -2.06 2.88
C PHE A 26 -9.83 -1.24 3.85
N GLU A 27 -10.87 -0.58 3.35
CA GLU A 27 -11.81 0.18 4.19
C GLU A 27 -12.48 -0.69 5.26
N ARG A 28 -12.87 -1.92 4.90
CA ARG A 28 -13.42 -2.87 5.88
C ARG A 28 -12.40 -3.23 6.96
N LEU A 29 -11.15 -3.45 6.58
CA LEU A 29 -10.09 -3.81 7.51
C LEU A 29 -9.79 -2.69 8.51
N ILE A 30 -9.86 -1.44 8.09
CA ILE A 30 -9.57 -0.28 8.94
C ILE A 30 -10.81 0.35 9.60
N ALA A 31 -12.00 -0.20 9.34
CA ALA A 31 -13.28 0.42 9.76
C ALA A 31 -13.38 0.68 11.27
N HIS A 32 -12.75 -0.17 12.09
CA HIS A 32 -12.76 -0.06 13.55
C HIS A 32 -11.66 0.85 14.11
N LEU A 33 -10.75 1.33 13.27
CA LEU A 33 -9.63 2.17 13.70
C LEU A 33 -10.07 3.64 13.83
N PRO A 34 -9.49 4.40 14.79
CA PRO A 34 -9.81 5.82 14.94
C PRO A 34 -9.19 6.68 13.85
N ASP A 35 -9.83 7.83 13.56
CA ASP A 35 -9.30 8.82 12.63
C ASP A 35 -8.29 9.77 13.32
N PRO A 36 -7.25 10.22 12.60
CA PRO A 36 -6.81 9.73 11.30
C PRO A 36 -6.09 8.39 11.43
N VAL A 37 -6.31 7.48 10.48
CA VAL A 37 -5.59 6.20 10.44
C VAL A 37 -4.18 6.41 9.90
N ARG A 38 -3.17 5.96 10.64
CA ARG A 38 -1.77 5.99 10.21
C ARG A 38 -1.48 4.75 9.36
N VAL A 39 -1.22 4.95 8.09
CA VAL A 39 -1.02 3.88 7.11
C VAL A 39 0.42 3.87 6.61
N LEU A 40 1.07 2.72 6.65
CA LEU A 40 2.30 2.47 5.93
C LEU A 40 1.98 1.73 4.62
N ASP A 41 2.29 2.36 3.48
CA ASP A 41 2.18 1.70 2.17
C ASP A 41 3.56 1.25 1.71
N VAL A 42 3.79 -0.05 1.71
CA VAL A 42 5.07 -0.66 1.36
C VAL A 42 5.12 -0.95 -0.13
N GLY A 43 5.95 -0.21 -0.84
CA GLY A 43 6.10 -0.30 -2.30
C GLY A 43 5.06 0.47 -3.10
N GLY A 44 4.27 1.30 -2.45
CA GLY A 44 3.21 2.05 -3.10
C GLY A 44 3.61 3.45 -3.56
N GLY A 45 2.70 4.09 -4.27
CA GLY A 45 2.85 5.44 -4.79
C GLY A 45 1.65 6.33 -4.49
N PRO A 46 1.79 7.64 -4.68
CA PRO A 46 0.78 8.62 -4.27
C PRO A 46 -0.50 8.56 -5.09
N ARG A 47 -0.44 8.07 -6.33
CA ARG A 47 -1.57 8.08 -7.26
C ARG A 47 -2.78 7.33 -6.73
N PHE A 48 -2.56 6.13 -6.20
CA PHE A 48 -3.61 5.29 -5.62
C PHE A 48 -4.35 6.02 -4.48
N TRP A 49 -3.60 6.62 -3.57
CA TRP A 49 -4.15 7.30 -2.40
C TRP A 49 -4.81 8.63 -2.74
N ARG A 50 -4.31 9.36 -3.74
CA ARG A 50 -4.97 10.57 -4.23
C ARG A 50 -6.34 10.26 -4.82
N GLU A 51 -6.48 9.17 -5.55
CA GLU A 51 -7.78 8.71 -6.06
C GLU A 51 -8.72 8.35 -4.91
N TYR A 52 -8.23 7.62 -3.91
CA TYR A 52 -8.99 7.29 -2.70
C TYR A 52 -9.50 8.54 -1.98
N LEU A 53 -8.63 9.50 -1.73
CA LEU A 53 -8.99 10.73 -1.00
C LEU A 53 -9.97 11.61 -1.79
N ARG A 54 -9.82 11.70 -3.10
CA ARG A 54 -10.76 12.40 -3.98
C ARG A 54 -12.15 11.77 -3.97
N GLY A 55 -12.24 10.47 -3.80
CA GLY A 55 -13.50 9.74 -3.70
C GLY A 55 -14.23 9.90 -2.36
N GLY A 56 -13.75 10.77 -1.47
CA GLY A 56 -14.36 11.00 -0.16
C GLY A 56 -13.99 9.96 0.89
N GLY A 57 -12.83 9.29 0.75
CA GLY A 57 -12.29 8.38 1.74
C GLY A 57 -12.06 9.05 3.09
N ARG A 58 -12.00 8.25 4.15
CA ARG A 58 -11.75 8.72 5.51
C ARG A 58 -10.35 9.34 5.67
N PRO A 59 -10.09 10.17 6.69
CA PRO A 59 -8.79 10.77 6.92
C PRO A 59 -7.69 9.72 7.13
N LEU A 60 -6.64 9.77 6.33
CA LEU A 60 -5.48 8.91 6.42
C LEU A 60 -4.20 9.73 6.51
N GLN A 61 -3.27 9.30 7.36
CA GLN A 61 -1.89 9.75 7.35
C GLN A 61 -1.04 8.67 6.69
N ILE A 62 -0.57 8.93 5.48
CA ILE A 62 0.05 7.91 4.64
C ILE A 62 1.54 8.15 4.56
N THR A 63 2.30 7.11 4.90
CA THR A 63 3.74 7.00 4.68
C THR A 63 3.97 6.04 3.53
N LEU A 64 4.64 6.51 2.48
CA LEU A 64 5.04 5.69 1.33
C LEU A 64 6.48 5.21 1.53
N LEU A 65 6.68 3.89 1.51
CA LEU A 65 7.98 3.28 1.69
C LEU A 65 8.42 2.58 0.40
N ASN A 66 9.57 2.97 -0.12
CA ASN A 66 10.17 2.41 -1.33
C ASN A 66 11.69 2.28 -1.17
N LEU A 67 12.32 1.44 -2.01
CA LEU A 67 13.78 1.34 -2.09
C LEU A 67 14.42 2.61 -2.66
N ASP A 68 13.73 3.26 -3.58
CA ASP A 68 14.17 4.50 -4.22
C ASP A 68 13.41 5.70 -3.64
N PRO A 69 14.06 6.88 -3.54
CA PRO A 69 13.43 8.06 -2.97
C PRO A 69 12.24 8.59 -3.79
N GLY A 70 12.18 8.27 -5.09
CA GLY A 70 11.13 8.74 -5.98
C GLY A 70 11.02 10.27 -6.03
N GLN A 71 9.90 10.77 -6.51
CA GLN A 71 9.57 12.18 -6.47
C GLN A 71 8.83 12.51 -5.18
N ARG A 72 9.10 13.70 -4.63
CA ARG A 72 8.30 14.23 -3.52
C ARG A 72 6.82 14.26 -3.90
N ALA A 73 5.98 13.78 -3.01
CA ALA A 73 4.53 13.79 -3.16
C ALA A 73 3.93 14.60 -2.02
N GLU A 74 3.34 15.74 -2.34
CA GLU A 74 2.68 16.58 -1.35
C GLU A 74 1.56 15.83 -0.64
N GLY A 75 1.52 15.94 0.69
CA GLY A 75 0.54 15.27 1.53
C GLY A 75 0.91 13.84 1.93
N PHE A 76 2.11 13.36 1.56
CA PHE A 76 2.61 12.04 1.93
C PHE A 76 3.99 12.14 2.59
N ASP A 77 4.20 11.33 3.61
CA ASP A 77 5.54 11.08 4.14
C ASP A 77 6.23 10.03 3.26
N LEU A 78 7.50 10.25 2.96
CA LEU A 78 8.30 9.35 2.14
C LEU A 78 9.43 8.75 2.97
N VAL A 79 9.55 7.44 2.94
CA VAL A 79 10.64 6.69 3.59
C VAL A 79 11.35 5.82 2.57
N VAL A 80 12.67 5.89 2.54
CA VAL A 80 13.53 5.03 1.73
C VAL A 80 14.03 3.90 2.62
N ALA A 81 13.55 2.69 2.36
CA ALA A 81 13.92 1.51 3.13
C ALA A 81 13.62 0.23 2.34
N ASP A 82 14.20 -0.87 2.82
CA ASP A 82 13.93 -2.22 2.34
C ASP A 82 12.80 -2.83 3.17
N ALA A 83 11.79 -3.37 2.53
CA ALA A 83 10.65 -4.02 3.19
C ALA A 83 11.06 -5.18 4.12
N ARG A 84 12.23 -5.77 3.89
CA ARG A 84 12.79 -6.84 4.73
C ARG A 84 13.36 -6.37 6.05
N ASP A 85 13.56 -5.07 6.21
CA ASP A 85 14.17 -4.46 7.38
C ASP A 85 13.56 -3.09 7.65
N LEU A 86 12.58 -3.06 8.53
CA LEU A 86 11.86 -1.86 8.96
C LEU A 86 12.27 -1.43 10.38
N HIS A 87 13.55 -1.65 10.75
CA HIS A 87 14.09 -1.38 12.09
C HIS A 87 13.94 0.07 12.54
N MET A 88 13.76 1.01 11.59
CA MET A 88 13.51 2.42 11.91
C MET A 88 12.14 2.66 12.54
N PHE A 89 11.23 1.69 12.47
CA PHE A 89 9.91 1.76 13.08
C PHE A 89 9.78 0.79 14.25
N ASP A 90 9.20 1.28 15.34
CA ASP A 90 8.83 0.45 16.48
C ASP A 90 7.68 -0.51 16.13
N ASP A 91 7.46 -1.52 16.97
CA ASP A 91 6.29 -2.38 16.88
C ASP A 91 5.01 -1.52 16.94
N ALA A 92 4.06 -1.81 16.07
CA ALA A 92 2.79 -1.09 15.97
C ALA A 92 2.95 0.45 15.79
N ALA A 93 4.01 0.89 15.11
CA ALA A 93 4.23 2.31 14.80
C ALA A 93 3.12 2.88 13.89
N PHE A 94 2.44 2.03 13.13
CA PHE A 94 1.31 2.36 12.27
C PHE A 94 0.06 1.64 12.73
N ASP A 95 -1.10 2.15 12.33
CA ASP A 95 -2.39 1.51 12.60
C ASP A 95 -2.70 0.43 11.57
N ALA A 96 -2.28 0.66 10.32
CA ALA A 96 -2.46 -0.27 9.22
C ALA A 96 -1.27 -0.26 8.27
N CYS A 97 -0.98 -1.42 7.68
CA CYS A 97 -0.01 -1.58 6.60
C CYS A 97 -0.72 -2.06 5.34
N PHE A 98 -0.37 -1.46 4.23
CA PHE A 98 -0.87 -1.81 2.91
C PHE A 98 0.30 -2.12 1.99
N SER A 99 0.22 -3.18 1.21
CA SER A 99 1.20 -3.51 0.19
C SER A 99 0.53 -4.20 -0.99
N ASN A 100 0.70 -3.63 -2.17
CA ASN A 100 0.08 -4.12 -3.38
C ASN A 100 1.14 -4.39 -4.45
N SER A 101 1.24 -5.64 -4.89
CA SER A 101 2.15 -6.07 -5.96
C SER A 101 3.63 -5.75 -5.67
N LEU A 102 4.06 -5.98 -4.44
CA LEU A 102 5.45 -5.83 -4.02
C LEU A 102 6.10 -7.16 -3.67
N ILE A 103 5.44 -7.96 -2.82
CA ILE A 103 6.08 -9.11 -2.17
C ILE A 103 6.61 -10.14 -3.16
N GLU A 104 6.00 -10.27 -4.32
CA GLU A 104 6.45 -11.15 -5.41
C GLU A 104 7.79 -10.71 -6.02
N HIS A 105 8.19 -9.46 -5.79
CA HIS A 105 9.46 -8.89 -6.26
C HIS A 105 10.53 -8.85 -5.17
N VAL A 106 10.20 -9.27 -3.96
CA VAL A 106 11.13 -9.27 -2.83
C VAL A 106 11.92 -10.58 -2.81
N GLY A 107 13.09 -10.59 -3.44
CA GLY A 107 14.11 -11.62 -3.36
C GLY A 107 13.62 -13.08 -3.37
N THR A 108 14.18 -13.87 -2.46
CA THR A 108 13.83 -15.29 -2.24
C THR A 108 12.57 -15.44 -1.40
N PHE A 109 12.07 -16.67 -1.28
CA PHE A 109 10.95 -16.98 -0.36
C PHE A 109 11.28 -16.59 1.10
N TYR A 110 12.51 -16.78 1.52
CA TYR A 110 12.96 -16.33 2.84
C TYR A 110 12.91 -14.81 2.99
N ASP A 111 13.30 -14.07 1.97
CA ASP A 111 13.20 -12.61 1.94
C ASP A 111 11.73 -12.15 2.02
N GLN A 112 10.84 -12.82 1.30
CA GLN A 112 9.41 -12.55 1.35
C GLN A 112 8.83 -12.79 2.74
N GLN A 113 9.27 -13.85 3.44
CA GLN A 113 8.88 -14.10 4.83
C GLN A 113 9.37 -13.01 5.77
N ARG A 114 10.60 -12.52 5.59
CA ARG A 114 11.12 -11.40 6.38
C ARG A 114 10.29 -10.14 6.17
N ALA A 115 9.99 -9.78 4.93
CA ALA A 115 9.16 -8.63 4.62
C ALA A 115 7.74 -8.76 5.24
N ALA A 116 7.12 -9.93 5.13
CA ALA A 116 5.81 -10.19 5.72
C ALA A 116 5.82 -10.04 7.24
N ARG A 117 6.86 -10.54 7.93
CA ARG A 117 7.01 -10.39 9.39
C ARG A 117 7.18 -8.93 9.80
N GLU A 118 8.00 -8.18 9.07
CA GLU A 118 8.17 -6.75 9.32
C GLU A 118 6.87 -5.96 9.14
N MET A 119 6.13 -6.21 8.07
CA MET A 119 4.82 -5.58 7.85
C MET A 119 3.83 -5.91 8.98
N ALA A 120 3.78 -7.17 9.43
CA ALA A 120 2.91 -7.59 10.55
C ALA A 120 3.38 -7.02 11.90
N ARG A 121 4.67 -6.76 12.08
CA ARG A 121 5.22 -6.17 13.30
C ARG A 121 4.89 -4.69 13.44
N VAL A 122 5.03 -3.93 12.35
CA VAL A 122 4.87 -2.47 12.37
C VAL A 122 3.42 -2.00 12.37
N ALA A 123 2.47 -2.89 12.05
CA ALA A 123 1.04 -2.57 12.07
C ALA A 123 0.19 -3.79 12.47
N PRO A 124 -0.77 -3.64 13.39
CA PRO A 124 -1.65 -4.74 13.82
C PRO A 124 -2.65 -5.17 12.74
N VAL A 125 -2.97 -4.28 11.82
CA VAL A 125 -3.84 -4.54 10.66
C VAL A 125 -2.99 -4.44 9.40
N TYR A 126 -3.06 -5.42 8.53
CA TYR A 126 -2.32 -5.39 7.27
C TYR A 126 -3.09 -6.03 6.13
N MET A 127 -2.86 -5.50 4.94
CA MET A 127 -3.36 -6.04 3.67
C MET A 127 -2.20 -6.15 2.69
N VAL A 128 -1.85 -7.37 2.34
CA VAL A 128 -0.83 -7.66 1.32
C VAL A 128 -1.49 -8.36 0.16
N GLN A 129 -1.28 -7.85 -1.03
CA GLN A 129 -1.83 -8.41 -2.25
C GLN A 129 -0.76 -8.65 -3.29
N THR A 130 -0.87 -9.80 -3.97
CA THR A 130 -0.09 -10.14 -5.15
C THR A 130 -1.04 -10.36 -6.33
N PRO A 131 -0.60 -10.17 -7.57
CA PRO A 131 -1.41 -10.53 -8.73
C PRO A 131 -1.61 -12.05 -8.78
N HIS A 132 -2.81 -12.46 -9.20
CA HIS A 132 -3.10 -13.85 -9.50
C HIS A 132 -2.43 -14.20 -10.83
N ARG A 133 -1.66 -15.28 -10.86
CA ARG A 133 -1.09 -15.86 -12.07
C ARG A 133 -1.96 -16.98 -12.61
#